data_46cc830d4caa743f183acbbdeaa023a2
#
_entry.id   46cc830d4caa743f183acbbdeaa023a2
#
_cell.length_a   1.000
_cell.length_b   1.000
_cell.length_c   1.000
_cell.angle_alpha   90.00
_cell.angle_beta   90.00
_cell.angle_gamma   90.00
#
_symmetry.space_group_name_H-M   'P 1'
#
loop_
_entity.id
_entity.type
_entity.pdbx_description
1 polymer ?
#
loop_
_entity_poly.entity_id
_entity_poly.type
_entity_poly.pdbx_seq_one_letter_code
_entity_poly.pdbx_strand_id
1 'polypeptide(L)'
;LEHVPPAEVLAHRTVWSFIFFALLLFFQGRLGQLVPLVRRQWRWIALASIMISVNWFLFIYAIQVDRVIEASLGYYIFPLVAVAMGRLVFKERLGTLQWIAVALVILAVSVLTLGLQVVPAISLVLASTFGLYGVIKKQLDAGPVLSVTAEVFLLLPLFILTFAYLVGTAQLQAT
;
A
#
# COMPACT_ATOMS: atom_id res chain seq x y z
N LEU A 1 18.91 -4.71 -7.10
CA LEU A 1 18.18 -3.70 -6.30
C LEU A 1 18.72 -3.55 -4.85
N GLU A 2 19.69 -4.39 -4.46
CA GLU A 2 20.24 -4.39 -3.09
C GLU A 2 20.97 -3.08 -2.71
N HIS A 3 21.41 -2.30 -3.70
CA HIS A 3 22.16 -1.06 -3.49
C HIS A 3 21.31 0.22 -3.65
N VAL A 4 20.02 0.08 -3.99
CA VAL A 4 19.14 1.24 -4.23
C VAL A 4 18.27 1.49 -2.99
N PRO A 5 18.27 2.69 -2.39
CA PRO A 5 17.44 2.98 -1.22
C PRO A 5 15.96 2.70 -1.48
N PRO A 6 15.20 2.13 -0.51
CA PRO A 6 13.78 1.83 -0.67
C PRO A 6 12.94 3.03 -1.09
N ALA A 7 13.31 4.23 -0.61
CA ALA A 7 12.64 5.47 -0.96
C ALA A 7 12.79 5.83 -2.45
N GLU A 8 13.95 5.55 -3.04
CA GLU A 8 14.20 5.78 -4.47
C GLU A 8 13.38 4.85 -5.34
N VAL A 9 13.33 3.56 -5.00
CA VAL A 9 12.48 2.57 -5.68
C VAL A 9 11.02 3.00 -5.62
N LEU A 10 10.56 3.46 -4.45
CA LEU A 10 9.19 3.94 -4.27
C LEU A 10 8.91 5.22 -5.08
N ALA A 11 9.86 6.14 -5.16
CA ALA A 11 9.75 7.36 -5.95
C ALA A 11 9.59 7.05 -7.44
N HIS A 12 10.48 6.25 -8.00
CA HIS A 12 10.40 5.80 -9.40
C HIS A 12 9.06 5.13 -9.70
N ARG A 13 8.66 4.20 -8.85
CA ARG A 13 7.38 3.52 -8.98
C ARG A 13 6.21 4.50 -9.00
N THR A 14 6.20 5.49 -8.11
CA THR A 14 5.12 6.46 -8.00
C THR A 14 5.02 7.32 -9.26
N VAL A 15 6.15 7.81 -9.78
CA VAL A 15 6.18 8.61 -11.02
C VAL A 15 5.68 7.82 -12.22
N TRP A 16 6.19 6.61 -12.44
CA TRP A 16 5.77 5.77 -13.55
C TRP A 16 4.31 5.32 -13.44
N SER A 17 3.86 5.02 -12.22
CA SER A 17 2.45 4.71 -11.96
C SER A 17 1.55 5.90 -12.30
N PHE A 18 1.95 7.12 -11.93
CA PHE A 18 1.19 8.31 -12.29
C PHE A 18 1.08 8.49 -13.80
N ILE A 19 2.18 8.40 -14.53
CA ILE A 19 2.20 8.51 -16.00
C ILE A 19 1.25 7.48 -16.61
N PHE A 20 1.35 6.23 -16.19
CA PHE A 20 0.51 5.14 -16.69
C PHE A 20 -0.99 5.39 -16.43
N PHE A 21 -1.35 5.67 -15.18
CA PHE A 21 -2.76 5.86 -14.82
C PHE A 21 -3.34 7.18 -15.36
N ALA A 22 -2.54 8.24 -15.49
CA ALA A 22 -2.95 9.49 -16.11
C ALA A 22 -3.25 9.30 -17.60
N LEU A 23 -2.39 8.54 -18.33
CA LEU A 23 -2.64 8.16 -19.72
C LEU A 23 -3.93 7.33 -19.84
N LEU A 24 -4.14 6.38 -18.93
CA LEU A 24 -5.36 5.56 -18.89
C LEU A 24 -6.62 6.43 -18.72
N LEU A 25 -6.59 7.39 -17.79
CA LEU A 25 -7.69 8.34 -17.58
C LEU A 25 -7.88 9.26 -18.78
N PHE A 26 -6.80 9.66 -19.44
CA PHE A 26 -6.86 10.47 -20.68
C PHE A 26 -7.61 9.72 -21.78
N PHE A 27 -7.24 8.46 -22.05
CA PHE A 27 -7.93 7.63 -23.05
C PHE A 27 -9.39 7.31 -22.68
N GLN A 28 -9.71 7.27 -21.37
CA GLN A 28 -11.09 7.12 -20.89
C GLN A 28 -11.89 8.44 -20.93
N GLY A 29 -11.31 9.58 -21.30
CA GLY A 29 -11.94 10.89 -21.25
C GLY A 29 -12.29 11.38 -19.84
N ARG A 30 -11.65 10.82 -18.80
CA ARG A 30 -11.97 11.04 -17.38
C ARG A 30 -10.93 11.86 -16.63
N LEU A 31 -9.89 12.32 -17.30
CA LEU A 31 -8.79 13.08 -16.65
C LEU A 31 -9.30 14.34 -15.93
N GLY A 32 -10.33 15.01 -16.49
CA GLY A 32 -10.93 16.19 -15.87
C GLY A 32 -11.62 15.93 -14.52
N GLN A 33 -11.90 14.67 -14.16
CA GLN A 33 -12.48 14.29 -12.89
C GLN A 33 -11.49 14.23 -11.74
N LEU A 34 -10.17 14.21 -12.03
CA LEU A 34 -9.11 14.02 -11.04
C LEU A 34 -9.07 15.17 -10.02
N VAL A 35 -8.95 16.41 -10.49
CA VAL A 35 -8.83 17.58 -9.61
C VAL A 35 -10.08 17.80 -8.75
N PRO A 36 -11.31 17.72 -9.29
CA PRO A 36 -12.54 17.78 -8.49
C PRO A 36 -12.59 16.71 -7.41
N LEU A 37 -12.21 15.46 -7.72
CA LEU A 37 -12.18 14.37 -6.75
C LEU A 37 -11.19 14.67 -5.62
N VAL A 38 -9.96 15.06 -5.96
CA VAL A 38 -8.91 15.39 -4.98
C VAL A 38 -9.40 16.52 -4.06
N ARG A 39 -9.98 17.59 -4.60
CA ARG A 39 -10.50 18.70 -3.78
C ARG A 39 -11.62 18.28 -2.84
N ARG A 40 -12.53 17.39 -3.29
CA ARG A 40 -13.69 16.96 -2.50
C ARG A 40 -13.32 15.95 -1.42
N GLN A 41 -12.37 15.04 -1.69
CA GLN A 41 -12.08 13.89 -0.83
C GLN A 41 -10.61 13.81 -0.41
N TRP A 42 -9.89 14.93 -0.37
CA TRP A 42 -8.45 14.97 -0.15
C TRP A 42 -8.00 14.24 1.13
N ARG A 43 -8.81 14.27 2.20
CA ARG A 43 -8.50 13.59 3.48
C ARG A 43 -8.42 12.07 3.32
N TRP A 44 -9.41 11.49 2.64
CA TRP A 44 -9.46 10.05 2.39
C TRP A 44 -8.36 9.63 1.42
N ILE A 45 -8.12 10.44 0.37
CA ILE A 45 -7.05 10.19 -0.59
C ILE A 45 -5.69 10.28 0.09
N ALA A 46 -5.43 11.31 0.91
CA ALA A 46 -4.18 11.45 1.65
C ALA A 46 -3.95 10.28 2.61
N LEU A 47 -4.99 9.86 3.34
CA LEU A 47 -4.89 8.72 4.26
C LEU A 47 -4.63 7.40 3.50
N ALA A 48 -5.31 7.17 2.38
CA ALA A 48 -5.05 6.04 1.50
C ALA A 48 -3.61 6.05 0.98
N SER A 49 -3.15 7.21 0.49
CA SER A 49 -1.78 7.41 -0.01
C SER A 49 -0.72 7.11 1.04
N ILE A 50 -0.93 7.56 2.29
CA ILE A 50 -0.02 7.27 3.41
C ILE A 50 0.00 5.77 3.70
N MET A 51 -1.17 5.14 3.83
CA MET A 51 -1.26 3.70 4.15
C MET A 51 -0.57 2.83 3.09
N ILE A 52 -0.82 3.12 1.81
CA ILE A 52 -0.21 2.34 0.73
C ILE A 52 1.29 2.63 0.58
N SER A 53 1.74 3.85 0.83
CA SER A 53 3.16 4.21 0.79
C SER A 53 3.94 3.54 1.91
N VAL A 54 3.42 3.55 3.14
CA VAL A 54 4.03 2.83 4.28
C VAL A 54 4.09 1.33 3.99
N ASN A 55 3.01 0.77 3.45
CA ASN A 55 2.95 -0.65 3.08
C ASN A 55 4.04 -1.01 2.08
N TRP A 56 4.13 -0.27 0.98
CA TRP A 56 5.12 -0.53 -0.06
C TRP A 56 6.57 -0.27 0.38
N PHE A 57 6.78 0.79 1.16
CA PHE A 57 8.09 1.07 1.73
C PHE A 57 8.57 -0.09 2.60
N LEU A 58 7.72 -0.55 3.52
CA LEU A 58 8.02 -1.68 4.40
C LEU A 58 8.24 -2.99 3.64
N PHE A 59 7.47 -3.22 2.59
CA PHE A 59 7.64 -4.39 1.73
C PHE A 59 9.00 -4.37 1.02
N ILE A 60 9.36 -3.25 0.39
CA ILE A 60 10.65 -3.09 -0.28
C ILE A 60 11.80 -3.24 0.72
N TYR A 61 11.67 -2.57 1.87
CA TYR A 61 12.65 -2.68 2.95
C TYR A 61 12.83 -4.12 3.43
N ALA A 62 11.74 -4.85 3.67
CA ALA A 62 11.80 -6.24 4.12
C ALA A 62 12.54 -7.15 3.14
N ILE A 63 12.35 -6.93 1.83
CA ILE A 63 13.09 -7.68 0.80
C ILE A 63 14.58 -7.33 0.83
N GLN A 64 14.92 -6.06 1.01
CA GLN A 64 16.33 -5.61 0.99
C GLN A 64 17.14 -6.04 2.23
N VAL A 65 16.47 -6.32 3.34
CA VAL A 65 17.11 -6.83 4.58
C VAL A 65 16.91 -8.33 4.77
N ASP A 66 16.64 -9.08 3.68
CA ASP A 66 16.46 -10.54 3.66
C ASP A 66 15.29 -11.06 4.54
N ARG A 67 14.32 -10.19 4.87
CA ARG A 67 13.12 -10.55 5.62
C ARG A 67 11.94 -10.91 4.71
N VAL A 68 12.20 -11.58 3.60
CA VAL A 68 11.22 -11.97 2.58
C VAL A 68 10.11 -12.85 3.16
N ILE A 69 10.46 -13.73 4.13
CA ILE A 69 9.50 -14.60 4.81
C ILE A 69 8.48 -13.78 5.58
N GLU A 70 8.91 -12.76 6.32
CA GLU A 70 7.99 -11.87 7.06
C GLU A 70 7.09 -11.06 6.10
N ALA A 71 7.66 -10.55 5.00
CA ALA A 71 6.87 -9.87 3.98
C ALA A 71 5.79 -10.77 3.38
N SER A 72 6.15 -12.01 3.05
CA SER A 72 5.22 -13.03 2.52
C SER A 72 4.14 -13.40 3.54
N LEU A 73 4.51 -13.57 4.81
CA LEU A 73 3.57 -13.87 5.88
C LEU A 73 2.50 -12.78 6.05
N GLY A 74 2.86 -11.52 5.78
CA GLY A 74 1.90 -10.41 5.77
C GLY A 74 0.74 -10.61 4.79
N TYR A 75 0.98 -11.20 3.63
CA TYR A 75 -0.08 -11.53 2.67
C TYR A 75 -1.00 -12.66 3.15
N TYR A 76 -0.49 -13.60 3.95
CA TYR A 76 -1.33 -14.64 4.56
C TYR A 76 -2.14 -14.10 5.75
N ILE A 77 -1.62 -13.11 6.48
CA ILE A 77 -2.33 -12.46 7.58
C ILE A 77 -3.37 -11.45 7.06
N PHE A 78 -3.14 -10.84 5.90
CA PHE A 78 -4.02 -9.80 5.33
C PHE A 78 -5.50 -10.22 5.25
N PRO A 79 -5.90 -11.43 4.77
CA PRO A 79 -7.30 -11.82 4.76
C PRO A 79 -7.96 -11.80 6.13
N LEU A 80 -7.22 -12.15 7.21
CA LEU A 80 -7.73 -12.06 8.58
C LEU A 80 -8.00 -10.62 8.99
N VAL A 81 -7.05 -9.73 8.68
CA VAL A 81 -7.20 -8.30 8.95
C VAL A 81 -8.36 -7.72 8.15
N ALA A 82 -8.51 -8.10 6.87
CA ALA A 82 -9.63 -7.67 6.04
C ALA A 82 -10.99 -8.10 6.60
N VAL A 83 -11.11 -9.35 7.07
CA VAL A 83 -12.31 -9.86 7.72
C VAL A 83 -12.57 -9.12 9.04
N ALA A 84 -11.55 -8.93 9.86
CA ALA A 84 -11.67 -8.18 11.11
C ALA A 84 -12.15 -6.74 10.87
N MET A 85 -11.57 -6.06 9.88
CA MET A 85 -11.97 -4.71 9.48
C MET A 85 -13.40 -4.68 8.93
N GLY A 86 -13.79 -5.65 8.09
CA GLY A 86 -15.16 -5.80 7.58
C GLY A 86 -16.18 -5.90 8.72
N ARG A 87 -15.87 -6.72 9.72
CA ARG A 87 -16.74 -6.88 10.89
C ARG A 87 -16.76 -5.64 11.80
N LEU A 88 -15.60 -5.05 12.11
CA LEU A 88 -15.50 -3.96 13.08
C LEU A 88 -15.99 -2.63 12.51
N VAL A 89 -15.62 -2.32 11.25
CA VAL A 89 -15.93 -1.03 10.63
C VAL A 89 -17.28 -1.04 9.94
N PHE A 90 -17.57 -2.10 9.17
CA PHE A 90 -18.80 -2.19 8.38
C PHE A 90 -19.90 -2.99 9.08
N LYS A 91 -19.62 -3.55 10.28
CA LYS A 91 -20.56 -4.37 11.07
C LYS A 91 -21.12 -5.56 10.26
N GLU A 92 -20.33 -6.08 9.32
CA GLU A 92 -20.70 -7.23 8.50
C GLU A 92 -20.90 -8.48 9.39
N ARG A 93 -21.92 -9.26 9.07
CA ARG A 93 -22.16 -10.54 9.76
C ARG A 93 -21.44 -11.65 9.01
N LEU A 94 -20.55 -12.33 9.70
CA LEU A 94 -19.82 -13.46 9.15
C LEU A 94 -20.69 -14.72 9.20
N GLY A 95 -20.80 -15.42 8.10
CA GLY A 95 -21.41 -16.74 8.04
C GLY A 95 -20.50 -17.81 8.64
N THR A 96 -21.06 -19.00 8.94
CA THR A 96 -20.33 -20.13 9.55
C THR A 96 -19.11 -20.55 8.73
N LEU A 97 -19.24 -20.61 7.40
CA LEU A 97 -18.13 -20.95 6.49
C LEU A 97 -16.99 -19.94 6.57
N GLN A 98 -17.31 -18.65 6.69
CA GLN A 98 -16.31 -17.59 6.85
C GLN A 98 -15.56 -17.71 8.19
N TRP A 99 -16.26 -18.08 9.28
CA TRP A 99 -15.62 -18.35 10.55
C TRP A 99 -14.68 -19.55 10.51
N ILE A 100 -15.07 -20.62 9.80
CA ILE A 100 -14.20 -21.79 9.57
C ILE A 100 -12.94 -21.36 8.78
N ALA A 101 -13.11 -20.59 7.70
CA ALA A 101 -11.98 -20.07 6.93
C ALA A 101 -11.04 -19.22 7.78
N VAL A 102 -11.57 -18.32 8.61
CA VAL A 102 -10.79 -17.50 9.55
C VAL A 102 -9.99 -18.41 10.52
N ALA A 103 -10.63 -19.41 11.11
CA ALA A 103 -9.97 -20.34 12.03
C ALA A 103 -8.84 -21.11 11.36
N LEU A 104 -9.03 -21.59 10.12
CA LEU A 104 -8.00 -22.27 9.35
C LEU A 104 -6.81 -21.37 9.03
N VAL A 105 -7.05 -20.09 8.65
CA VAL A 105 -5.96 -19.15 8.39
C VAL A 105 -5.21 -18.79 9.67
N ILE A 106 -5.92 -18.61 10.80
CA ILE A 106 -5.26 -18.40 12.12
C ILE A 106 -4.35 -19.60 12.45
N LEU A 107 -4.85 -20.81 12.27
CA LEU A 107 -4.06 -22.01 12.50
C LEU A 107 -2.83 -22.07 11.60
N ALA A 108 -2.98 -21.84 10.31
CA ALA A 108 -1.88 -21.84 9.34
C ALA A 108 -0.82 -20.77 9.67
N VAL A 109 -1.23 -19.54 9.99
CA VAL A 109 -0.32 -18.45 10.39
C VAL A 109 0.40 -18.81 11.69
N SER A 110 -0.31 -19.39 12.66
CA SER A 110 0.29 -19.81 13.95
C SER A 110 1.35 -20.89 13.74
N VAL A 111 1.06 -21.90 12.92
CA VAL A 111 2.02 -22.98 12.59
C VAL A 111 3.25 -22.41 11.89
N LEU A 112 3.06 -21.51 10.91
CA LEU A 112 4.17 -20.88 10.20
C LEU A 112 5.02 -20.01 11.14
N THR A 113 4.40 -19.19 11.96
CA THR A 113 5.10 -18.29 12.90
C THR A 113 5.91 -19.07 13.92
N LEU A 114 5.33 -20.10 14.50
CA LEU A 114 6.01 -20.96 15.48
C LEU A 114 7.09 -21.82 14.83
N GLY A 115 6.82 -22.37 13.64
CA GLY A 115 7.77 -23.22 12.92
C GLY A 115 9.00 -22.48 12.40
N LEU A 116 8.81 -21.24 11.96
CA LEU A 116 9.89 -20.40 11.44
C LEU A 116 10.59 -19.57 12.52
N GLN A 117 10.08 -19.55 13.75
CA GLN A 117 10.58 -18.75 14.88
C GLN A 117 10.79 -17.26 14.54
N VAL A 118 9.95 -16.72 13.67
CA VAL A 118 10.03 -15.33 13.19
C VAL A 118 9.00 -14.49 13.94
N VAL A 119 9.44 -13.35 14.49
CA VAL A 119 8.52 -12.37 15.07
C VAL A 119 7.78 -11.66 13.93
N PRO A 120 6.47 -11.81 13.77
CA PRO A 120 5.74 -11.34 12.59
C PRO A 120 5.44 -9.82 12.64
N ALA A 121 6.37 -9.01 13.14
CA ALA A 121 6.14 -7.57 13.31
C ALA A 121 5.91 -6.85 11.97
N ILE A 122 6.79 -7.09 10.99
CA ILE A 122 6.65 -6.54 9.64
C ILE A 122 5.38 -7.07 8.99
N SER A 123 5.10 -8.37 9.13
CA SER A 123 3.90 -9.01 8.60
C SER A 123 2.61 -8.36 9.10
N LEU A 124 2.53 -8.09 10.42
CA LEU A 124 1.37 -7.45 11.05
C LEU A 124 1.18 -6.01 10.57
N VAL A 125 2.27 -5.25 10.43
CA VAL A 125 2.20 -3.88 9.91
C VAL A 125 1.77 -3.88 8.45
N LEU A 126 2.34 -4.77 7.61
CA LEU A 126 1.95 -4.90 6.21
C LEU A 126 0.46 -5.27 6.06
N ALA A 127 0.00 -6.29 6.80
CA ALA A 127 -1.39 -6.72 6.77
C ALA A 127 -2.34 -5.62 7.26
N SER A 128 -1.98 -4.91 8.34
CA SER A 128 -2.81 -3.86 8.93
C SER A 128 -2.90 -2.61 8.05
N THR A 129 -1.78 -2.14 7.51
CA THR A 129 -1.76 -0.97 6.61
C THR A 129 -2.53 -1.24 5.33
N PHE A 130 -2.42 -2.45 4.77
CA PHE A 130 -3.16 -2.82 3.57
C PHE A 130 -4.65 -3.06 3.87
N GLY A 131 -4.98 -3.62 5.03
CA GLY A 131 -6.38 -3.74 5.49
C GLY A 131 -7.04 -2.39 5.71
N LEU A 132 -6.37 -1.45 6.38
CA LEU A 132 -6.85 -0.08 6.56
C LEU A 132 -6.99 0.66 5.22
N TYR A 133 -6.03 0.48 4.32
CA TYR A 133 -6.13 0.99 2.96
C TYR A 133 -7.43 0.52 2.27
N GLY A 134 -7.75 -0.78 2.36
CA GLY A 134 -8.99 -1.33 1.80
C GLY A 134 -10.25 -0.69 2.40
N VAL A 135 -10.27 -0.45 3.73
CA VAL A 135 -11.38 0.26 4.41
C VAL A 135 -11.52 1.69 3.89
N ILE A 136 -10.41 2.42 3.77
CA ILE A 136 -10.39 3.80 3.27
C ILE A 136 -10.87 3.86 1.82
N LYS A 137 -10.46 2.91 0.98
CA LYS A 137 -10.90 2.81 -0.42
C LYS A 137 -12.42 2.66 -0.56
N LYS A 138 -13.07 1.97 0.36
CA LYS A 138 -14.54 1.87 0.38
C LYS A 138 -15.24 3.21 0.69
N GLN A 139 -14.55 4.18 1.30
CA GLN A 139 -15.07 5.52 1.57
C GLN A 139 -14.91 6.47 0.37
N LEU A 140 -14.08 6.10 -0.60
CA LEU A 140 -13.85 6.89 -1.81
C LEU A 140 -14.96 6.62 -2.83
N ASP A 141 -15.70 7.68 -3.15
CA ASP A 141 -16.74 7.66 -4.20
C ASP A 141 -16.09 7.84 -5.59
N ALA A 142 -15.22 6.87 -5.95
CA ALA A 142 -14.47 6.91 -7.20
C ALA A 142 -14.11 5.49 -7.65
N GLY A 143 -14.11 5.27 -8.95
CA GLY A 143 -13.63 4.00 -9.52
C GLY A 143 -12.15 3.74 -9.26
N PRO A 144 -11.69 2.48 -9.37
CA PRO A 144 -10.32 2.08 -9.01
C PRO A 144 -9.23 2.91 -9.69
N VAL A 145 -9.34 3.10 -11.00
CA VAL A 145 -8.34 3.85 -11.80
C VAL A 145 -8.25 5.31 -11.33
N LEU A 146 -9.40 5.98 -11.17
CA LEU A 146 -9.44 7.39 -10.78
C LEU A 146 -8.91 7.58 -9.35
N SER A 147 -9.28 6.70 -8.41
CA SER A 147 -8.81 6.81 -7.02
C SER A 147 -7.32 6.53 -6.88
N VAL A 148 -6.77 5.53 -7.58
CA VAL A 148 -5.32 5.27 -7.58
C VAL A 148 -4.56 6.44 -8.22
N THR A 149 -5.06 6.99 -9.34
CA THR A 149 -4.44 8.18 -9.94
C THR A 149 -4.43 9.36 -8.96
N ALA A 150 -5.51 9.57 -8.21
CA ALA A 150 -5.60 10.65 -7.23
C ALA A 150 -4.60 10.48 -6.07
N GLU A 151 -4.41 9.25 -5.59
CA GLU A 151 -3.43 8.92 -4.56
C GLU A 151 -2.00 9.21 -5.04
N VAL A 152 -1.65 8.72 -6.22
CA VAL A 152 -0.32 8.93 -6.81
C VAL A 152 -0.10 10.40 -7.14
N PHE A 153 -1.12 11.11 -7.64
CA PHE A 153 -1.07 12.56 -7.91
C PHE A 153 -0.76 13.35 -6.64
N LEU A 154 -1.36 12.99 -5.51
CA LEU A 154 -1.12 13.66 -4.23
C LEU A 154 0.30 13.43 -3.71
N LEU A 155 0.89 12.27 -4.01
CA LEU A 155 2.25 11.90 -3.61
C LEU A 155 3.34 12.48 -4.53
N LEU A 156 3.01 12.85 -5.76
CA LEU A 156 3.98 13.34 -6.75
C LEU A 156 4.89 14.47 -6.23
N PRO A 157 4.38 15.53 -5.58
CA PRO A 157 5.25 16.61 -5.11
C PRO A 157 6.32 16.12 -4.14
N LEU A 158 5.95 15.20 -3.24
CA LEU A 158 6.87 14.62 -2.26
C LEU A 158 7.98 13.81 -2.96
N PHE A 159 7.61 12.96 -3.91
CA PHE A 159 8.58 12.10 -4.59
C PHE A 159 9.43 12.86 -5.61
N ILE A 160 8.91 13.90 -6.26
CA ILE A 160 9.71 14.78 -7.10
C ILE A 160 10.78 15.50 -6.26
N LEU A 161 10.42 16.00 -5.08
CA LEU A 161 11.37 16.63 -4.15
C LEU A 161 12.42 15.63 -3.66
N THR A 162 12.01 14.42 -3.31
CA THR A 162 12.94 13.35 -2.89
C THR A 162 13.90 13.01 -4.03
N PHE A 163 13.41 12.87 -5.25
CA PHE A 163 14.23 12.58 -6.42
C PHE A 163 15.21 13.73 -6.73
N ALA A 164 14.75 14.97 -6.69
CA ALA A 164 15.61 16.15 -6.88
C ALA A 164 16.72 16.23 -5.83
N TYR A 165 16.39 15.92 -4.56
CA TYR A 165 17.36 15.85 -3.48
C TYR A 165 18.42 14.76 -3.72
N LEU A 166 18.01 13.55 -4.08
CA LEU A 166 18.92 12.42 -4.35
C LEU A 166 19.86 12.70 -5.51
N VAL A 167 19.34 13.27 -6.62
CA VAL A 167 20.18 13.65 -7.77
C VAL A 167 21.15 14.76 -7.39
N GLY A 168 20.72 15.76 -6.64
CA GLY A 168 21.58 16.85 -6.16
C GLY A 168 22.70 16.36 -5.25
N THR A 169 22.43 15.42 -4.32
CA THR A 169 23.44 14.84 -3.44
C THR A 169 24.41 13.91 -4.19
N ALA A 170 23.93 13.14 -5.16
CA ALA A 170 24.79 12.29 -5.98
C ALA A 170 25.78 13.12 -6.82
N GLN A 171 25.36 14.26 -7.36
CA GLN A 171 26.24 15.18 -8.08
C GLN A 171 27.28 15.83 -7.18
N LEU A 172 26.94 16.16 -5.92
CA LEU A 172 27.87 16.73 -4.94
C LEU A 172 28.93 15.73 -4.44
N GLN A 173 28.64 14.43 -4.51
CA GLN A 173 29.62 13.36 -4.17
C GLN A 173 30.54 12.98 -5.33
N ALA A 174 30.20 13.38 -6.56
CA ALA A 174 30.97 13.09 -7.78
C ALA A 174 31.94 14.23 -8.16
N THR A 175 31.92 15.36 -7.44
CA THR A 175 32.86 16.50 -7.58
C THR A 175 33.80 16.56 -6.38
#